data_0f7c1542fe873de1299d5036201654a1
#
_entry.id   0f7c1542fe873de1299d5036201654a1
#
_cell.length_a   1.000
_cell.length_b   1.000
_cell.length_c   1.000
_cell.angle_alpha   90.00
_cell.angle_beta   90.00
_cell.angle_gamma   90.00
#
_symmetry.space_group_name_H-M   'P 1'
#
loop_
_entity.id
_entity.type
_entity.pdbx_description
1 polymer ?
#
loop_
_entity_poly.entity_id
_entity_poly.type
_entity_poly.pdbx_seq_one_letter_code
_entity_poly.pdbx_strand_id
1 'polypeptide(L)'
;MTDLLPFLRLYRQHWLSLSLGLLLALVTLIAGMGLLSLSGWFLSAAAVAGMAVASRDSFNYMTPAGGVRFFSIIRTAGRWGERVVSHDATFRVLTRLRVWFWQKLSPLSTGTLAGFRQADLLNRLVADIDAMDHVYLRLLTPIGAALLGTGAMVLFLSLFDSHLALTLGAILLFGMIALPLVFYFLGRRPGQALIAEKASLRTRMVDYLDGQAELQMFAAAPKALGELQQAEQALLAAQARMAKVSGLANFSVQLLSGWTLTLMLWMAGHGVAGSAPDPVTALMVFATLASFEALMPLAGSFQHLSTSLTSARRLNEILQEAKAPVWGSEQAHASQGALQINDLYFGYPGNPQPVLRGCTLQLHAGEKLALLGQTGCGKSTLMGLLTREWSPQAGKILLGGKPLTDYSEGALRASISVVSQRVHLFADTLRGNLKLAAPTATDEQLVEVLTRVGLATLLEDEAGLDAWLGDGGRPLSGGERRRIGIARALLHDAPLWLLDEPTEGLDSQTEREIMALLFTLGADRSMLLISHRLLGLEQMDRIALMEEGQIRLCAPHQELLADEYYRSLHQRLAPV
;
A
#
# COMPACT_ATOMS: atom_id res chain seq x y z
N MET A 1 11.97 12.84 -10.28
CA MET A 1 12.83 13.07 -9.10
C MET A 1 12.08 13.77 -7.97
N THR A 2 11.19 14.74 -8.27
CA THR A 2 10.35 15.41 -7.27
C THR A 2 9.48 14.43 -6.46
N ASP A 3 9.01 13.36 -7.10
CA ASP A 3 8.13 12.35 -6.47
C ASP A 3 8.83 11.50 -5.39
N LEU A 4 10.15 11.40 -5.43
CA LEU A 4 10.94 10.68 -4.41
C LEU A 4 11.29 11.55 -3.19
N LEU A 5 11.22 12.88 -3.30
CA LEU A 5 11.65 13.79 -2.24
C LEU A 5 10.96 13.57 -0.88
N PRO A 6 9.63 13.36 -0.80
CA PRO A 6 8.95 13.10 0.47
C PRO A 6 9.50 11.84 1.17
N PHE A 7 9.80 10.81 0.38
CA PHE A 7 10.31 9.54 0.88
C PHE A 7 11.78 9.64 1.31
N LEU A 8 12.61 10.36 0.55
CA LEU A 8 14.02 10.59 0.89
C LEU A 8 14.20 11.34 2.22
N ARG A 9 13.25 12.18 2.61
CA ARG A 9 13.28 12.83 3.94
C ARG A 9 13.24 11.84 5.09
N LEU A 10 12.57 10.70 4.93
CA LEU A 10 12.51 9.65 5.95
C LEU A 10 13.84 8.92 6.12
N TYR A 11 14.64 8.80 5.04
CA TYR A 11 15.99 8.23 5.11
C TYR A 11 16.93 9.10 5.96
N ARG A 12 16.72 10.42 5.99
CA ARG A 12 17.54 11.34 6.80
C ARG A 12 17.52 11.01 8.29
N GLN A 13 16.46 10.38 8.79
CA GLN A 13 16.36 10.01 10.21
C GLN A 13 17.26 8.84 10.58
N HIS A 14 17.72 8.04 9.61
CA HIS A 14 18.60 6.88 9.80
C HIS A 14 19.96 7.07 9.13
N TRP A 15 20.37 8.33 8.91
CA TRP A 15 21.57 8.66 8.16
C TRP A 15 22.85 7.98 8.71
N LEU A 16 22.97 7.81 10.05
CA LEU A 16 24.12 7.14 10.67
C LEU A 16 24.24 5.66 10.26
N SER A 17 23.15 4.91 10.36
CA SER A 17 23.15 3.49 9.96
C SER A 17 23.36 3.32 8.46
N LEU A 18 22.76 4.21 7.65
CA LEU A 18 22.94 4.22 6.20
C LEU A 18 24.37 4.58 5.80
N SER A 19 24.98 5.59 6.44
CA SER A 19 26.38 5.96 6.22
C SER A 19 27.35 4.86 6.66
N LEU A 20 27.06 4.17 7.76
CA LEU A 20 27.84 3.01 8.20
C LEU A 20 27.75 1.86 7.18
N GLY A 21 26.55 1.59 6.64
CA GLY A 21 26.37 0.61 5.57
C GLY A 21 27.20 0.95 4.32
N LEU A 22 27.19 2.23 3.89
CA LEU A 22 28.01 2.70 2.77
C LEU A 22 29.53 2.60 3.07
N LEU A 23 29.94 2.94 4.28
CA LEU A 23 31.34 2.80 4.71
C LEU A 23 31.78 1.33 4.67
N LEU A 24 30.96 0.41 5.16
CA LEU A 24 31.27 -1.02 5.11
C LEU A 24 31.29 -1.56 3.67
N ALA A 25 30.42 -1.08 2.80
CA ALA A 25 30.46 -1.39 1.37
C ALA A 25 31.77 -0.91 0.73
N LEU A 26 32.20 0.31 1.06
CA LEU A 26 33.45 0.87 0.58
C LEU A 26 34.66 0.08 1.12
N VAL A 27 34.69 -0.26 2.40
CA VAL A 27 35.75 -1.10 3.01
C VAL A 27 35.81 -2.46 2.32
N THR A 28 34.67 -3.08 2.05
CA THR A 28 34.59 -4.36 1.35
C THR A 28 35.15 -4.26 -0.07
N LEU A 29 34.81 -3.18 -0.79
CA LEU A 29 35.28 -2.93 -2.14
C LEU A 29 36.80 -2.69 -2.17
N ILE A 30 37.32 -1.81 -1.32
CA ILE A 30 38.77 -1.54 -1.19
C ILE A 30 39.52 -2.80 -0.78
N ALA A 31 38.99 -3.59 0.15
CA ALA A 31 39.62 -4.86 0.53
C ALA A 31 39.65 -5.86 -0.63
N GLY A 32 38.59 -5.92 -1.46
CA GLY A 32 38.57 -6.72 -2.69
C GLY A 32 39.61 -6.28 -3.71
N MET A 33 39.69 -4.96 -3.94
CA MET A 33 40.68 -4.37 -4.82
C MET A 33 42.11 -4.62 -4.32
N GLY A 34 42.37 -4.40 -3.02
CA GLY A 34 43.67 -4.64 -2.39
C GLY A 34 44.07 -6.11 -2.43
N LEU A 35 43.12 -7.02 -2.19
CA LEU A 35 43.35 -8.46 -2.27
C LEU A 35 43.85 -8.88 -3.64
N LEU A 36 43.15 -8.46 -4.71
CA LEU A 36 43.49 -8.85 -6.07
C LEU A 36 44.80 -8.20 -6.55
N SER A 37 44.98 -6.92 -6.27
CA SER A 37 46.19 -6.18 -6.63
C SER A 37 47.44 -6.72 -5.95
N LEU A 38 47.35 -6.95 -4.63
CA LEU A 38 48.44 -7.52 -3.85
C LEU A 38 48.77 -8.96 -4.25
N SER A 39 47.74 -9.77 -4.53
CA SER A 39 47.94 -11.15 -5.00
C SER A 39 48.66 -11.18 -6.35
N GLY A 40 48.27 -10.31 -7.29
CA GLY A 40 48.90 -10.19 -8.60
C GLY A 40 50.37 -9.78 -8.47
N TRP A 41 50.65 -8.74 -7.67
CA TRP A 41 52.00 -8.31 -7.36
C TRP A 41 52.83 -9.42 -6.72
N PHE A 42 52.28 -10.09 -5.70
CA PHE A 42 52.97 -11.12 -4.94
C PHE A 42 53.38 -12.32 -5.80
N LEU A 43 52.46 -12.82 -6.66
CA LEU A 43 52.76 -13.93 -7.56
C LEU A 43 53.86 -13.54 -8.58
N SER A 44 53.76 -12.35 -9.16
CA SER A 44 54.74 -11.85 -10.13
C SER A 44 56.10 -11.57 -9.47
N ALA A 45 56.12 -10.97 -8.26
CA ALA A 45 57.34 -10.70 -7.52
C ALA A 45 58.04 -12.01 -7.09
N ALA A 46 57.27 -13.03 -6.66
CA ALA A 46 57.81 -14.34 -6.35
C ALA A 46 58.43 -15.03 -7.58
N ALA A 47 57.77 -14.89 -8.74
CA ALA A 47 58.31 -15.45 -10.01
C ALA A 47 59.61 -14.79 -10.42
N VAL A 48 59.68 -13.43 -10.35
CA VAL A 48 60.90 -12.67 -10.68
C VAL A 48 62.03 -12.99 -9.70
N ALA A 49 61.74 -13.06 -8.40
CA ALA A 49 62.69 -13.44 -7.37
C ALA A 49 63.26 -14.86 -7.57
N GLY A 50 62.44 -15.78 -8.11
CA GLY A 50 62.83 -17.16 -8.39
C GLY A 50 63.79 -17.33 -9.59
N MET A 51 63.96 -16.29 -10.44
CA MET A 51 64.86 -16.32 -11.61
C MET A 51 66.35 -16.24 -11.27
N ALA A 52 66.74 -15.73 -10.10
CA ALA A 52 68.12 -15.65 -9.67
C ALA A 52 68.29 -16.18 -8.24
N VAL A 53 69.33 -16.98 -7.98
CA VAL A 53 69.59 -17.61 -6.70
C VAL A 53 69.72 -16.54 -5.57
N ALA A 54 70.42 -15.46 -5.83
CA ALA A 54 70.62 -14.40 -4.80
C ALA A 54 69.33 -13.70 -4.38
N SER A 55 68.38 -13.51 -5.29
CA SER A 55 67.08 -12.88 -4.98
C SER A 55 66.09 -13.84 -4.38
N ARG A 56 66.22 -15.12 -4.65
CA ARG A 56 65.34 -16.20 -4.10
C ARG A 56 65.49 -16.30 -2.58
N ASP A 57 66.71 -16.26 -2.04
CA ASP A 57 66.99 -16.42 -0.62
C ASP A 57 66.69 -15.15 0.20
N SER A 58 66.62 -13.98 -0.45
CA SER A 58 66.29 -12.71 0.19
C SER A 58 64.82 -12.30 0.08
N PHE A 59 64.00 -13.00 -0.69
CA PHE A 59 62.60 -12.65 -0.94
C PHE A 59 61.73 -12.92 0.29
N ASN A 60 61.16 -11.86 0.89
CA ASN A 60 60.23 -11.97 2.00
C ASN A 60 58.81 -12.31 1.50
N TYR A 61 58.45 -13.56 1.57
CA TYR A 61 57.09 -14.03 1.20
C TYR A 61 56.05 -13.91 2.32
N MET A 62 56.51 -13.74 3.59
CA MET A 62 55.61 -13.72 4.75
C MET A 62 54.74 -12.46 4.80
N THR A 63 55.33 -11.30 4.53
CA THR A 63 54.61 -10.02 4.60
C THR A 63 53.49 -9.93 3.58
N PRO A 64 53.71 -10.18 2.26
CA PRO A 64 52.63 -10.19 1.28
C PRO A 64 51.57 -11.25 1.55
N ALA A 65 51.97 -12.46 1.98
CA ALA A 65 51.02 -13.51 2.33
C ALA A 65 50.11 -13.11 3.53
N GLY A 66 50.70 -12.40 4.52
CA GLY A 66 49.93 -11.79 5.62
C GLY A 66 48.95 -10.74 5.13
N GLY A 67 49.36 -9.88 4.19
CA GLY A 67 48.51 -8.87 3.56
C GLY A 67 47.33 -9.47 2.79
N VAL A 68 47.56 -10.53 2.03
CA VAL A 68 46.51 -11.26 1.29
C VAL A 68 45.47 -11.83 2.29
N ARG A 69 45.92 -12.46 3.38
CA ARG A 69 45.03 -12.96 4.43
C ARG A 69 44.24 -11.83 5.09
N PHE A 70 44.89 -10.73 5.42
CA PHE A 70 44.26 -9.54 6.01
C PHE A 70 43.14 -8.99 5.14
N PHE A 71 43.38 -8.75 3.84
CA PHE A 71 42.37 -8.29 2.92
C PHE A 71 41.23 -9.29 2.71
N SER A 72 41.53 -10.58 2.69
CA SER A 72 40.53 -11.64 2.58
C SER A 72 39.58 -11.65 3.78
N ILE A 73 40.11 -11.52 5.00
CA ILE A 73 39.31 -11.46 6.22
C ILE A 73 38.46 -10.19 6.24
N ILE A 74 39.06 -9.03 5.96
CA ILE A 74 38.33 -7.75 5.95
C ILE A 74 37.23 -7.74 4.89
N ARG A 75 37.51 -8.26 3.67
CA ARG A 75 36.50 -8.38 2.60
C ARG A 75 35.31 -9.21 3.06
N THR A 76 35.56 -10.35 3.71
CA THR A 76 34.51 -11.25 4.18
C THR A 76 33.71 -10.65 5.32
N ALA A 77 34.39 -10.14 6.35
CA ALA A 77 33.77 -9.51 7.51
C ALA A 77 33.02 -8.23 7.13
N GLY A 78 33.64 -7.40 6.28
CA GLY A 78 33.02 -6.17 5.78
C GLY A 78 31.77 -6.44 4.96
N ARG A 79 31.78 -7.43 4.09
CA ARG A 79 30.59 -7.85 3.30
C ARG A 79 29.45 -8.36 4.19
N TRP A 80 29.79 -9.15 5.21
CA TRP A 80 28.81 -9.60 6.19
C TRP A 80 28.22 -8.42 6.97
N GLY A 81 29.10 -7.55 7.50
CA GLY A 81 28.68 -6.37 8.26
C GLY A 81 27.86 -5.39 7.42
N GLU A 82 28.28 -5.12 6.17
CA GLU A 82 27.54 -4.29 5.21
C GLU A 82 26.13 -4.84 5.00
N ARG A 83 26.00 -6.14 4.74
CA ARG A 83 24.70 -6.76 4.50
C ARG A 83 23.79 -6.63 5.71
N VAL A 84 24.29 -6.93 6.92
CA VAL A 84 23.49 -6.83 8.14
C VAL A 84 23.06 -5.39 8.42
N VAL A 85 24.00 -4.44 8.40
CA VAL A 85 23.73 -3.03 8.72
C VAL A 85 22.84 -2.37 7.69
N SER A 86 23.08 -2.59 6.39
CA SER A 86 22.31 -1.99 5.32
C SER A 86 20.87 -2.52 5.30
N HIS A 87 20.67 -3.82 5.48
CA HIS A 87 19.32 -4.40 5.52
C HIS A 87 18.56 -3.98 6.79
N ASP A 88 19.19 -3.98 7.98
CA ASP A 88 18.54 -3.49 9.20
C ASP A 88 18.11 -2.03 9.06
N ALA A 89 18.99 -1.17 8.53
CA ALA A 89 18.68 0.24 8.29
C ALA A 89 17.49 0.40 7.32
N THR A 90 17.49 -0.38 6.24
CA THR A 90 16.43 -0.35 5.24
C THR A 90 15.10 -0.83 5.80
N PHE A 91 15.07 -1.92 6.56
CA PHE A 91 13.85 -2.41 7.19
C PHE A 91 13.26 -1.42 8.18
N ARG A 92 14.09 -0.71 8.94
CA ARG A 92 13.63 0.38 9.83
C ARG A 92 13.00 1.53 9.04
N VAL A 93 13.59 1.90 7.89
CA VAL A 93 13.01 2.91 6.99
C VAL A 93 11.68 2.43 6.42
N LEU A 94 11.60 1.19 5.92
CA LEU A 94 10.35 0.62 5.37
C LEU A 94 9.24 0.55 6.42
N THR A 95 9.56 0.13 7.66
CA THR A 95 8.59 0.10 8.76
C THR A 95 8.03 1.51 9.02
N ARG A 96 8.90 2.53 9.09
CA ARG A 96 8.45 3.92 9.27
C ARG A 96 7.65 4.43 8.08
N LEU A 97 8.05 4.06 6.87
CA LEU A 97 7.34 4.44 5.65
C LEU A 97 5.92 3.84 5.64
N ARG A 98 5.77 2.57 6.04
CA ARG A 98 4.46 1.93 6.17
C ARG A 98 3.59 2.63 7.22
N VAL A 99 4.14 2.90 8.41
CA VAL A 99 3.42 3.62 9.47
C VAL A 99 3.04 5.03 9.01
N TRP A 100 3.97 5.76 8.41
CA TRP A 100 3.72 7.11 7.90
C TRP A 100 2.64 7.12 6.81
N PHE A 101 2.70 6.17 5.87
CA PHE A 101 1.71 6.05 4.82
C PHE A 101 0.32 5.69 5.39
N TRP A 102 0.30 4.76 6.35
CA TRP A 102 -0.94 4.41 7.06
C TRP A 102 -1.55 5.58 7.81
N GLN A 103 -0.73 6.36 8.52
CA GLN A 103 -1.18 7.58 9.20
C GLN A 103 -1.76 8.64 8.25
N LYS A 104 -1.34 8.63 6.99
CA LYS A 104 -1.89 9.50 5.94
C LYS A 104 -3.15 8.93 5.30
N LEU A 105 -3.24 7.62 5.18
CA LEU A 105 -4.37 6.91 4.57
C LEU A 105 -5.57 6.81 5.53
N SER A 106 -5.32 6.50 6.80
CA SER A 106 -6.36 6.25 7.81
C SER A 106 -7.35 7.42 8.02
N PRO A 107 -6.94 8.69 7.96
CA PRO A 107 -7.88 9.81 8.13
C PRO A 107 -8.73 10.12 6.89
N LEU A 108 -8.51 9.41 5.78
CA LEU A 108 -9.26 9.66 4.55
C LEU A 108 -10.69 9.18 4.68
N SER A 109 -11.62 9.92 4.06
CA SER A 109 -13.01 9.48 4.06
C SER A 109 -13.19 8.17 3.30
N THR A 110 -14.11 7.35 3.77
CA THR A 110 -14.49 6.07 3.12
C THR A 110 -14.89 6.31 1.66
N GLY A 111 -15.55 7.43 1.38
CA GLY A 111 -15.92 7.82 0.04
C GLY A 111 -14.71 8.06 -0.89
N THR A 112 -13.64 8.68 -0.38
CA THR A 112 -12.39 8.85 -1.15
C THR A 112 -11.72 7.50 -1.40
N LEU A 113 -11.70 6.61 -0.40
CA LEU A 113 -11.11 5.28 -0.52
C LEU A 113 -11.91 4.37 -1.46
N ALA A 114 -13.24 4.50 -1.51
CA ALA A 114 -14.11 3.75 -2.41
C ALA A 114 -13.83 4.02 -3.91
N GLY A 115 -13.19 5.15 -4.23
CA GLY A 115 -12.70 5.44 -5.59
C GLY A 115 -11.52 4.56 -6.03
N PHE A 116 -10.84 3.89 -5.11
CA PHE A 116 -9.74 2.98 -5.39
C PHE A 116 -10.19 1.52 -5.28
N ARG A 117 -9.68 0.66 -6.15
CA ARG A 117 -9.89 -0.79 -6.00
C ARG A 117 -9.11 -1.28 -4.78
N GLN A 118 -9.74 -2.09 -3.94
CA GLN A 118 -9.11 -2.63 -2.71
C GLN A 118 -7.78 -3.36 -3.00
N ALA A 119 -7.76 -4.16 -4.07
CA ALA A 119 -6.54 -4.84 -4.51
C ALA A 119 -5.42 -3.87 -4.92
N ASP A 120 -5.75 -2.68 -5.49
CA ASP A 120 -4.75 -1.66 -5.84
C ASP A 120 -4.21 -0.96 -4.60
N LEU A 121 -5.06 -0.62 -3.63
CA LEU A 121 -4.63 -0.04 -2.35
C LEU A 121 -3.69 -1.00 -1.59
N LEU A 122 -4.05 -2.28 -1.52
CA LEU A 122 -3.20 -3.28 -0.90
C LEU A 122 -1.86 -3.42 -1.62
N ASN A 123 -1.87 -3.42 -2.97
CA ASN A 123 -0.65 -3.48 -3.75
C ASN A 123 0.25 -2.26 -3.53
N ARG A 124 -0.32 -1.07 -3.37
CA ARG A 124 0.42 0.16 -3.04
C ARG A 124 1.03 0.12 -1.64
N LEU A 125 0.28 -0.40 -0.65
CA LEU A 125 0.77 -0.58 0.73
C LEU A 125 1.89 -1.61 0.86
N VAL A 126 1.91 -2.63 0.03
CA VAL A 126 2.91 -3.71 0.12
C VAL A 126 3.99 -3.51 -0.95
N ALA A 127 3.66 -3.69 -2.22
CA ALA A 127 4.65 -3.77 -3.29
C ALA A 127 5.29 -2.43 -3.66
N ASP A 128 4.51 -1.32 -3.64
CA ASP A 128 5.07 -0.01 -3.99
C ASP A 128 5.94 0.55 -2.86
N ILE A 129 5.61 0.26 -1.59
CA ILE A 129 6.47 0.60 -0.46
C ILE A 129 7.74 -0.26 -0.48
N ASP A 130 7.62 -1.58 -0.73
CA ASP A 130 8.80 -2.45 -0.82
C ASP A 130 9.74 -2.05 -1.97
N ALA A 131 9.22 -1.47 -3.06
CA ALA A 131 10.06 -0.93 -4.12
C ALA A 131 10.93 0.26 -3.68
N MET A 132 10.65 0.89 -2.54
CA MET A 132 11.46 1.98 -1.99
C MET A 132 12.78 1.46 -1.40
N ASP A 133 12.89 0.20 -0.97
CA ASP A 133 14.16 -0.35 -0.48
C ASP A 133 15.25 -0.30 -1.55
N HIS A 134 14.84 -0.47 -2.82
CA HIS A 134 15.75 -0.43 -3.97
C HIS A 134 16.46 0.93 -4.12
N VAL A 135 15.87 2.01 -3.63
CA VAL A 135 16.47 3.35 -3.72
C VAL A 135 17.79 3.40 -2.95
N TYR A 136 17.83 2.86 -1.74
CA TYR A 136 19.06 2.85 -0.95
C TYR A 136 19.99 1.70 -1.35
N LEU A 137 19.53 0.44 -1.30
CA LEU A 137 20.37 -0.74 -1.48
C LEU A 137 20.89 -0.90 -2.90
N ARG A 138 20.10 -0.54 -3.90
CA ARG A 138 20.40 -0.80 -5.31
C ARG A 138 20.73 0.45 -6.13
N LEU A 139 20.56 1.64 -5.56
CA LEU A 139 20.88 2.89 -6.25
C LEU A 139 21.92 3.70 -5.47
N LEU A 140 21.60 4.19 -4.26
CA LEU A 140 22.46 5.11 -3.52
C LEU A 140 23.76 4.44 -3.06
N THR A 141 23.69 3.26 -2.47
CA THR A 141 24.89 2.54 -1.96
C THR A 141 25.85 2.14 -3.10
N PRO A 142 25.41 1.52 -4.20
CA PRO A 142 26.33 1.20 -5.31
C PRO A 142 26.94 2.42 -5.96
N ILE A 143 26.19 3.51 -6.17
CA ILE A 143 26.72 4.75 -6.74
C ILE A 143 27.77 5.37 -5.81
N GLY A 144 27.45 5.49 -4.52
CA GLY A 144 28.38 6.04 -3.52
C GLY A 144 29.66 5.20 -3.40
N ALA A 145 29.51 3.87 -3.29
CA ALA A 145 30.64 2.96 -3.20
C ALA A 145 31.51 2.99 -4.47
N ALA A 146 30.89 3.05 -5.66
CA ALA A 146 31.61 3.11 -6.92
C ALA A 146 32.39 4.43 -7.08
N LEU A 147 31.78 5.58 -6.74
CA LEU A 147 32.44 6.88 -6.79
C LEU A 147 33.64 6.94 -5.83
N LEU A 148 33.44 6.59 -4.57
CA LEU A 148 34.48 6.61 -3.55
C LEU A 148 35.57 5.56 -3.83
N GLY A 149 35.16 4.35 -4.26
CA GLY A 149 36.10 3.27 -4.62
C GLY A 149 36.94 3.59 -5.84
N THR A 150 36.33 4.20 -6.87
CA THR A 150 37.07 4.70 -8.04
C THR A 150 38.06 5.79 -7.63
N GLY A 151 37.64 6.75 -6.81
CA GLY A 151 38.55 7.80 -6.29
C GLY A 151 39.72 7.22 -5.49
N ALA A 152 39.45 6.24 -4.61
CA ALA A 152 40.51 5.55 -3.85
C ALA A 152 41.47 4.77 -4.77
N MET A 153 40.96 4.11 -5.82
CA MET A 153 41.77 3.37 -6.78
C MET A 153 42.65 4.31 -7.62
N VAL A 154 42.10 5.42 -8.10
CA VAL A 154 42.86 6.43 -8.85
C VAL A 154 43.98 7.02 -7.96
N LEU A 155 43.67 7.35 -6.71
CA LEU A 155 44.65 7.84 -5.74
C LEU A 155 45.73 6.77 -5.48
N PHE A 156 45.36 5.52 -5.32
CA PHE A 156 46.32 4.44 -5.09
C PHE A 156 47.24 4.23 -6.31
N LEU A 157 46.70 4.16 -7.51
CA LEU A 157 47.48 3.94 -8.71
C LEU A 157 48.33 5.15 -9.08
N SER A 158 47.93 6.38 -8.72
CA SER A 158 48.74 7.60 -8.95
C SER A 158 50.08 7.62 -8.21
N LEU A 159 50.23 6.78 -7.17
CA LEU A 159 51.49 6.58 -6.45
C LEU A 159 52.52 5.82 -7.29
N PHE A 160 52.08 5.09 -8.32
CA PHE A 160 52.92 4.30 -9.21
C PHE A 160 53.06 4.97 -10.59
N ASP A 161 51.92 5.29 -11.20
CA ASP A 161 51.87 5.97 -12.50
C ASP A 161 50.61 6.83 -12.62
N SER A 162 50.81 8.16 -12.74
CA SER A 162 49.71 9.12 -12.82
C SER A 162 48.93 9.05 -14.14
N HIS A 163 49.58 8.70 -15.26
CA HIS A 163 48.91 8.58 -16.55
C HIS A 163 47.99 7.39 -16.60
N LEU A 164 48.44 6.23 -16.09
CA LEU A 164 47.63 5.03 -15.93
C LEU A 164 46.44 5.27 -15.00
N ALA A 165 46.68 5.91 -13.84
CA ALA A 165 45.65 6.22 -12.88
C ALA A 165 44.55 7.12 -13.45
N LEU A 166 44.92 8.20 -14.16
CA LEU A 166 43.98 9.12 -14.79
C LEU A 166 43.21 8.46 -15.94
N THR A 167 43.88 7.63 -16.75
CA THR A 167 43.22 6.89 -17.85
C THR A 167 42.18 5.91 -17.31
N LEU A 168 42.54 5.12 -16.30
CA LEU A 168 41.59 4.22 -15.64
C LEU A 168 40.44 5.00 -15.03
N GLY A 169 40.71 6.08 -14.28
CA GLY A 169 39.70 6.92 -13.68
C GLY A 169 38.73 7.51 -14.69
N ALA A 170 39.24 7.99 -15.83
CA ALA A 170 38.41 8.52 -16.92
C ALA A 170 37.48 7.43 -17.52
N ILE A 171 38.00 6.22 -17.76
CA ILE A 171 37.21 5.09 -18.28
C ILE A 171 36.16 4.65 -17.29
N LEU A 172 36.50 4.53 -16.00
CA LEU A 172 35.56 4.15 -14.96
C LEU A 172 34.45 5.22 -14.80
N LEU A 173 34.82 6.50 -14.77
CA LEU A 173 33.88 7.62 -14.69
C LEU A 173 32.96 7.66 -15.93
N PHE A 174 33.50 7.46 -17.12
CA PHE A 174 32.71 7.32 -18.35
C PHE A 174 31.75 6.15 -18.25
N GLY A 175 32.20 4.97 -17.81
CA GLY A 175 31.34 3.80 -17.58
C GLY A 175 30.26 4.06 -16.56
N MET A 176 30.56 4.77 -15.46
CA MET A 176 29.60 5.13 -14.42
C MET A 176 28.50 6.08 -14.90
N ILE A 177 28.75 6.88 -15.92
CA ILE A 177 27.77 7.83 -16.48
C ILE A 177 27.08 7.22 -17.71
N ALA A 178 27.84 6.71 -18.66
CA ALA A 178 27.36 6.27 -19.97
C ALA A 178 26.50 5.00 -19.86
N LEU A 179 26.97 3.98 -19.11
CA LEU A 179 26.25 2.72 -19.00
C LEU A 179 24.86 2.91 -18.36
N PRO A 180 24.75 3.54 -17.20
CA PRO A 180 23.45 3.79 -16.60
C PRO A 180 22.52 4.61 -17.49
N LEU A 181 23.03 5.64 -18.13
CA LEU A 181 22.23 6.50 -19.01
C LEU A 181 21.66 5.71 -20.19
N VAL A 182 22.51 4.94 -20.89
CA VAL A 182 22.10 4.11 -22.03
C VAL A 182 21.08 3.06 -21.61
N PHE A 183 21.36 2.32 -20.52
CA PHE A 183 20.48 1.26 -20.06
C PHE A 183 19.21 1.75 -19.40
N TYR A 184 19.17 2.96 -18.86
CA TYR A 184 17.93 3.63 -18.45
C TYR A 184 17.00 3.83 -19.65
N PHE A 185 17.49 4.37 -20.76
CA PHE A 185 16.66 4.57 -21.95
C PHE A 185 16.23 3.26 -22.61
N LEU A 186 17.11 2.28 -22.70
CA LEU A 186 16.81 0.95 -23.25
C LEU A 186 15.84 0.17 -22.37
N GLY A 187 15.98 0.26 -21.04
CA GLY A 187 15.19 -0.48 -20.06
C GLY A 187 13.84 0.15 -19.72
N ARG A 188 13.64 1.44 -20.02
CA ARG A 188 12.42 2.18 -19.61
C ARG A 188 11.13 1.54 -20.14
N ARG A 189 11.06 1.26 -21.44
CA ARG A 189 9.88 0.65 -22.07
C ARG A 189 9.64 -0.79 -21.62
N PRO A 190 10.66 -1.70 -21.67
CA PRO A 190 10.51 -3.04 -21.14
C PRO A 190 10.14 -3.10 -19.66
N GLY A 191 10.70 -2.21 -18.84
CA GLY A 191 10.39 -2.12 -17.41
C GLY A 191 8.96 -1.70 -17.13
N GLN A 192 8.44 -0.70 -17.84
CA GLN A 192 7.03 -0.30 -17.74
C GLN A 192 6.08 -1.42 -18.17
N ALA A 193 6.39 -2.10 -19.29
CA ALA A 193 5.61 -3.25 -19.75
C ALA A 193 5.61 -4.38 -18.71
N LEU A 194 6.75 -4.68 -18.10
CA LEU A 194 6.85 -5.70 -17.05
C LEU A 194 5.93 -5.42 -15.85
N ILE A 195 5.88 -4.16 -15.39
CA ILE A 195 5.01 -3.74 -14.29
C ILE A 195 3.55 -3.87 -14.68
N ALA A 196 3.18 -3.42 -15.88
CA ALA A 196 1.80 -3.46 -16.39
C ALA A 196 1.30 -4.89 -16.56
N GLU A 197 2.10 -5.78 -17.20
CA GLU A 197 1.70 -7.18 -17.41
C GLU A 197 1.62 -7.96 -16.10
N LYS A 198 2.50 -7.67 -15.14
CA LYS A 198 2.44 -8.28 -13.80
C LYS A 198 1.16 -7.87 -13.05
N ALA A 199 0.76 -6.61 -13.15
CA ALA A 199 -0.48 -6.12 -12.56
C ALA A 199 -1.71 -6.73 -13.26
N SER A 200 -1.71 -6.79 -14.59
CA SER A 200 -2.78 -7.40 -15.40
C SER A 200 -2.98 -8.88 -15.05
N LEU A 201 -1.89 -9.66 -15.00
CA LEU A 201 -1.97 -11.07 -14.61
C LEU A 201 -2.56 -11.24 -13.21
N ARG A 202 -2.10 -10.45 -12.22
CA ARG A 202 -2.62 -10.50 -10.85
C ARG A 202 -4.12 -10.21 -10.81
N THR A 203 -4.58 -9.16 -11.50
CA THR A 203 -6.01 -8.80 -11.54
C THR A 203 -6.82 -9.94 -12.12
N ARG A 204 -6.40 -10.52 -13.26
CA ARG A 204 -7.09 -11.66 -13.89
C ARG A 204 -7.10 -12.91 -13.02
N MET A 205 -6.02 -13.15 -12.25
CA MET A 205 -5.99 -14.27 -11.28
C MET A 205 -7.02 -14.08 -10.17
N VAL A 206 -7.12 -12.88 -9.60
CA VAL A 206 -8.12 -12.57 -8.57
C VAL A 206 -9.53 -12.70 -9.16
N ASP A 207 -9.79 -12.11 -10.32
CA ASP A 207 -11.10 -12.21 -11.00
C ASP A 207 -11.47 -13.68 -11.30
N TYR A 208 -10.49 -14.51 -11.67
CA TYR A 208 -10.71 -15.95 -11.91
C TYR A 208 -11.06 -16.70 -10.62
N LEU A 209 -10.37 -16.41 -9.52
CA LEU A 209 -10.59 -17.07 -8.23
C LEU A 209 -11.94 -16.63 -7.60
N ASP A 210 -12.21 -15.33 -7.62
CA ASP A 210 -13.46 -14.77 -7.07
C ASP A 210 -14.70 -15.20 -7.86
N GLY A 211 -14.56 -15.32 -9.20
CA GLY A 211 -15.63 -15.73 -10.10
C GLY A 211 -15.68 -17.23 -10.40
N GLN A 212 -14.98 -18.09 -9.64
CA GLN A 212 -14.86 -19.52 -9.95
C GLN A 212 -16.22 -20.25 -10.00
N ALA A 213 -17.13 -19.91 -9.11
CA ALA A 213 -18.46 -20.51 -9.06
C ALA A 213 -19.26 -20.20 -10.36
N GLU A 214 -19.30 -18.91 -10.76
CA GLU A 214 -19.98 -18.47 -11.97
C GLU A 214 -19.33 -19.05 -13.23
N LEU A 215 -17.98 -19.08 -13.27
CA LEU A 215 -17.25 -19.68 -14.40
C LEU A 215 -17.58 -21.16 -14.58
N GLN A 216 -17.79 -21.91 -13.50
CA GLN A 216 -18.22 -23.31 -13.56
C GLN A 216 -19.67 -23.44 -13.99
N MET A 217 -20.58 -22.62 -13.42
CA MET A 217 -22.01 -22.65 -13.74
C MET A 217 -22.27 -22.36 -15.22
N PHE A 218 -21.53 -21.42 -15.82
CA PHE A 218 -21.65 -21.05 -17.23
C PHE A 218 -20.70 -21.81 -18.16
N ALA A 219 -19.98 -22.82 -17.68
CA ALA A 219 -18.95 -23.58 -18.42
C ALA A 219 -17.90 -22.64 -19.09
N ALA A 220 -17.63 -21.49 -18.49
CA ALA A 220 -16.73 -20.46 -19.00
C ALA A 220 -15.28 -20.59 -18.51
N ALA A 221 -15.00 -21.53 -17.59
CA ALA A 221 -13.67 -21.72 -17.00
C ALA A 221 -12.57 -21.97 -18.05
N PRO A 222 -12.75 -22.76 -19.14
CA PRO A 222 -11.72 -22.93 -20.14
C PRO A 222 -11.36 -21.65 -20.89
N LYS A 223 -12.34 -20.76 -21.15
CA LYS A 223 -12.11 -19.45 -21.79
C LYS A 223 -11.32 -18.53 -20.85
N ALA A 224 -11.74 -18.42 -19.60
CA ALA A 224 -11.05 -17.61 -18.60
C ALA A 224 -9.61 -18.08 -18.33
N LEU A 225 -9.39 -19.40 -18.32
CA LEU A 225 -8.04 -19.98 -18.23
C LEU A 225 -7.19 -19.62 -19.44
N GLY A 226 -7.76 -19.64 -20.64
CA GLY A 226 -7.09 -19.22 -21.88
C GLY A 226 -6.65 -17.74 -21.83
N GLU A 227 -7.50 -16.86 -21.29
CA GLU A 227 -7.17 -15.44 -21.10
C GLU A 227 -6.07 -15.25 -20.05
N LEU A 228 -6.08 -16.05 -18.99
CA LEU A 228 -5.02 -16.07 -17.97
C LEU A 228 -3.69 -16.50 -18.55
N GLN A 229 -3.68 -17.58 -19.36
CA GLN A 229 -2.48 -18.06 -20.06
C GLN A 229 -1.92 -17.03 -21.05
N GLN A 230 -2.78 -16.29 -21.76
CA GLN A 230 -2.33 -15.18 -22.61
C GLN A 230 -1.66 -14.07 -21.81
N ALA A 231 -2.22 -13.70 -20.65
CA ALA A 231 -1.61 -12.70 -19.78
C ALA A 231 -0.26 -13.19 -19.21
N GLU A 232 -0.15 -14.47 -18.87
CA GLU A 232 1.11 -15.08 -18.44
C GLU A 232 2.17 -15.03 -19.56
N GLN A 233 1.81 -15.41 -20.79
CA GLN A 233 2.70 -15.31 -21.95
C GLN A 233 3.16 -13.88 -22.21
N ALA A 234 2.27 -12.90 -22.08
CA ALA A 234 2.63 -11.49 -22.21
C ALA A 234 3.64 -11.05 -21.13
N LEU A 235 3.44 -11.50 -19.88
CA LEU A 235 4.39 -11.26 -18.79
C LEU A 235 5.74 -11.92 -19.07
N LEU A 236 5.77 -13.20 -19.48
CA LEU A 236 7.01 -13.92 -19.84
C LEU A 236 7.75 -13.22 -20.98
N ALA A 237 7.04 -12.76 -22.00
CA ALA A 237 7.63 -11.97 -23.08
C ALA A 237 8.22 -10.64 -22.60
N ALA A 238 7.55 -9.95 -21.66
CA ALA A 238 8.07 -8.72 -21.04
C ALA A 238 9.31 -9.00 -20.18
N GLN A 239 9.31 -10.09 -19.40
CA GLN A 239 10.47 -10.53 -18.63
C GLN A 239 11.66 -10.89 -19.53
N ALA A 240 11.43 -11.61 -20.63
CA ALA A 240 12.47 -11.95 -21.58
C ALA A 240 13.11 -10.70 -22.23
N ARG A 241 12.28 -9.67 -22.58
CA ARG A 241 12.80 -8.39 -23.08
C ARG A 241 13.66 -7.68 -22.04
N MET A 242 13.21 -7.66 -20.78
CA MET A 242 13.98 -7.05 -19.69
C MET A 242 15.28 -7.81 -19.40
N ALA A 243 15.25 -9.14 -19.42
CA ALA A 243 16.42 -9.99 -19.24
C ALA A 243 17.48 -9.76 -20.35
N LYS A 244 17.04 -9.54 -21.60
CA LYS A 244 17.95 -9.17 -22.70
C LYS A 244 18.65 -7.83 -22.45
N VAL A 245 17.92 -6.81 -21.95
CA VAL A 245 18.51 -5.49 -21.59
C VAL A 245 19.52 -5.68 -20.45
N SER A 246 19.19 -6.45 -19.42
CA SER A 246 20.09 -6.77 -18.30
C SER A 246 21.33 -7.51 -18.75
N GLY A 247 21.15 -8.52 -19.61
CA GLY A 247 22.24 -9.29 -20.18
C GLY A 247 23.17 -8.42 -21.01
N LEU A 248 22.61 -7.50 -21.83
CA LEU A 248 23.39 -6.57 -22.62
C LEU A 248 24.16 -5.56 -21.74
N ALA A 249 23.55 -5.11 -20.63
CA ALA A 249 24.22 -4.24 -19.67
C ALA A 249 25.43 -4.93 -19.03
N ASN A 250 25.27 -6.14 -18.55
CA ASN A 250 26.36 -6.94 -17.97
C ASN A 250 27.45 -7.23 -19.02
N PHE A 251 27.06 -7.60 -20.24
CA PHE A 251 27.98 -7.81 -21.33
C PHE A 251 28.81 -6.55 -21.65
N SER A 252 28.16 -5.38 -21.66
CA SER A 252 28.85 -4.11 -21.92
C SER A 252 29.88 -3.77 -20.85
N VAL A 253 29.57 -4.03 -19.55
CA VAL A 253 30.56 -3.88 -18.46
C VAL A 253 31.73 -4.82 -18.62
N GLN A 254 31.48 -6.10 -18.97
CA GLN A 254 32.52 -7.11 -19.18
C GLN A 254 33.41 -6.74 -20.39
N LEU A 255 32.78 -6.30 -21.47
CA LEU A 255 33.50 -5.86 -22.66
C LEU A 255 34.38 -4.66 -22.38
N LEU A 256 33.83 -3.65 -21.68
CA LEU A 256 34.59 -2.47 -21.25
C LEU A 256 35.76 -2.86 -20.34
N SER A 257 35.54 -3.80 -19.40
CA SER A 257 36.58 -4.34 -18.52
C SER A 257 37.70 -5.01 -19.33
N GLY A 258 37.35 -5.87 -20.30
CA GLY A 258 38.34 -6.54 -21.16
C GLY A 258 39.17 -5.57 -21.99
N TRP A 259 38.52 -4.59 -22.64
CA TRP A 259 39.23 -3.57 -23.41
C TRP A 259 40.10 -2.69 -22.53
N THR A 260 39.62 -2.27 -21.36
CA THR A 260 40.38 -1.50 -20.39
C THR A 260 41.61 -2.27 -19.91
N LEU A 261 41.43 -3.57 -19.58
CA LEU A 261 42.53 -4.42 -19.15
C LEU A 261 43.62 -4.52 -20.21
N THR A 262 43.24 -4.70 -21.49
CA THR A 262 44.17 -4.76 -22.62
C THR A 262 44.89 -3.42 -22.81
N LEU A 263 44.15 -2.31 -22.72
CA LEU A 263 44.76 -0.97 -22.83
C LEU A 263 45.74 -0.70 -21.70
N MET A 264 45.38 -1.04 -20.46
CA MET A 264 46.23 -0.84 -19.28
C MET A 264 47.50 -1.70 -19.34
N LEU A 265 47.37 -2.95 -19.81
CA LEU A 265 48.51 -3.84 -20.02
C LEU A 265 49.44 -3.26 -21.10
N TRP A 266 48.89 -2.76 -22.20
CA TRP A 266 49.69 -2.11 -23.28
C TRP A 266 50.40 -0.85 -22.78
N MET A 267 49.70 0.04 -22.04
CA MET A 267 50.29 1.25 -21.48
C MET A 267 51.38 0.92 -20.44
N ALA A 268 51.10 0.01 -19.51
CA ALA A 268 52.07 -0.42 -18.50
C ALA A 268 53.34 -1.06 -19.13
N GLY A 269 53.15 -1.83 -20.22
CA GLY A 269 54.25 -2.45 -20.94
C GLY A 269 55.14 -1.43 -21.68
N HIS A 270 54.62 -0.27 -22.11
CA HIS A 270 55.36 0.76 -22.82
C HIS A 270 55.91 1.85 -21.89
N GLY A 271 55.28 2.14 -20.78
CA GLY A 271 55.67 3.20 -19.82
C GLY A 271 56.69 2.77 -18.78
N VAL A 272 56.62 1.52 -18.33
CA VAL A 272 57.49 0.96 -17.28
C VAL A 272 58.62 0.06 -17.85
N ALA A 273 58.57 -0.24 -19.12
CA ALA A 273 59.42 -1.24 -19.79
C ALA A 273 60.76 -0.68 -20.33
N GLY A 274 61.55 -0.07 -19.48
CA GLY A 274 62.98 0.11 -19.78
C GLY A 274 63.88 -1.01 -19.24
N SER A 275 63.34 -2.00 -18.54
CA SER A 275 64.07 -3.03 -17.77
C SER A 275 63.23 -4.29 -17.58
N ALA A 276 63.84 -5.34 -17.04
CA ALA A 276 63.23 -6.63 -16.71
C ALA A 276 61.77 -6.57 -16.20
N PRO A 277 60.93 -7.60 -16.38
CA PRO A 277 59.51 -7.59 -16.01
C PRO A 277 59.31 -7.15 -14.56
N ASP A 278 58.64 -6.01 -14.37
CA ASP A 278 58.37 -5.41 -13.05
C ASP A 278 57.08 -6.00 -12.48
N PRO A 279 57.13 -6.57 -11.26
CA PRO A 279 55.95 -7.04 -10.54
C PRO A 279 54.83 -5.99 -10.37
N VAL A 280 55.16 -4.68 -10.39
CA VAL A 280 54.21 -3.57 -10.32
C VAL A 280 53.24 -3.56 -11.52
N THR A 281 53.70 -4.01 -12.71
CA THR A 281 52.80 -4.18 -13.86
C THR A 281 51.64 -5.14 -13.56
N ALA A 282 51.94 -6.27 -12.92
CA ALA A 282 50.89 -7.19 -12.50
C ALA A 282 49.94 -6.58 -11.48
N LEU A 283 50.49 -5.82 -10.50
CA LEU A 283 49.67 -5.06 -9.54
C LEU A 283 48.67 -4.15 -10.26
N MET A 284 49.13 -3.34 -11.21
CA MET A 284 48.29 -2.37 -11.95
C MET A 284 47.21 -3.06 -12.78
N VAL A 285 47.56 -4.16 -13.44
CA VAL A 285 46.61 -4.96 -14.24
C VAL A 285 45.52 -5.59 -13.37
N PHE A 286 45.91 -6.19 -12.24
CA PHE A 286 44.93 -6.77 -11.32
C PHE A 286 44.13 -5.70 -10.55
N ALA A 287 44.70 -4.54 -10.27
CA ALA A 287 43.97 -3.38 -9.73
C ALA A 287 42.91 -2.88 -10.72
N THR A 288 43.24 -2.83 -12.02
CA THR A 288 42.29 -2.49 -13.08
C THR A 288 41.13 -3.48 -13.12
N LEU A 289 41.40 -4.78 -13.11
CA LEU A 289 40.37 -5.82 -13.10
C LEU A 289 39.46 -5.70 -11.86
N ALA A 290 40.06 -5.48 -10.69
CA ALA A 290 39.35 -5.33 -9.42
C ALA A 290 38.45 -4.10 -9.38
N SER A 291 38.84 -2.99 -10.02
CA SER A 291 38.07 -1.74 -10.02
C SER A 291 36.72 -1.88 -10.74
N PHE A 292 36.59 -2.83 -11.69
CA PHE A 292 35.31 -3.13 -12.35
C PHE A 292 34.29 -3.81 -11.44
N GLU A 293 34.68 -4.39 -10.28
CA GLU A 293 33.72 -4.83 -9.26
C GLU A 293 32.81 -3.68 -8.81
N ALA A 294 33.29 -2.42 -8.84
CA ALA A 294 32.50 -1.23 -8.51
C ALA A 294 31.42 -0.89 -9.55
N LEU A 295 31.64 -1.21 -10.83
CA LEU A 295 30.72 -0.89 -11.91
C LEU A 295 29.62 -1.95 -12.10
N MET A 296 29.90 -3.21 -11.75
CA MET A 296 28.96 -4.31 -11.93
C MET A 296 27.55 -4.05 -11.33
N PRO A 297 27.40 -3.57 -10.08
CA PRO A 297 26.09 -3.29 -9.52
C PRO A 297 25.37 -2.13 -10.20
N LEU A 298 26.11 -1.18 -10.81
CA LEU A 298 25.53 -0.01 -11.46
C LEU A 298 24.75 -0.36 -12.72
N ALA A 299 25.17 -1.38 -13.46
CA ALA A 299 24.48 -1.84 -14.65
C ALA A 299 23.03 -2.28 -14.38
N GLY A 300 22.76 -2.85 -13.18
CA GLY A 300 21.43 -3.25 -12.73
C GLY A 300 20.63 -2.15 -12.00
N SER A 301 21.31 -1.16 -11.41
CA SER A 301 20.70 -0.16 -10.52
C SER A 301 19.62 0.68 -11.19
N PHE A 302 19.81 1.03 -12.46
CA PHE A 302 18.89 1.92 -13.19
C PHE A 302 17.59 1.25 -13.63
N GLN A 303 17.54 -0.07 -13.67
CA GLN A 303 16.30 -0.82 -13.87
C GLN A 303 15.36 -0.61 -12.68
N HIS A 304 15.93 -0.57 -11.47
CA HIS A 304 15.19 -0.34 -10.23
C HIS A 304 14.76 1.12 -10.08
N LEU A 305 15.48 2.07 -10.66
CA LEU A 305 15.09 3.49 -10.63
C LEU A 305 13.73 3.73 -11.29
N SER A 306 13.49 3.13 -12.46
CA SER A 306 12.20 3.27 -13.15
C SER A 306 11.05 2.70 -12.32
N THR A 307 11.26 1.55 -11.66
CA THR A 307 10.28 0.92 -10.78
C THR A 307 10.01 1.81 -9.56
N SER A 308 11.06 2.23 -8.85
CA SER A 308 10.93 3.08 -7.67
C SER A 308 10.27 4.44 -7.96
N LEU A 309 10.57 5.07 -9.11
CA LEU A 309 9.91 6.30 -9.54
C LEU A 309 8.43 6.11 -9.81
N THR A 310 8.06 5.00 -10.48
CA THR A 310 6.65 4.67 -10.75
C THR A 310 5.89 4.41 -9.45
N SER A 311 6.47 3.63 -8.54
CA SER A 311 5.89 3.34 -7.23
C SER A 311 5.76 4.60 -6.38
N ALA A 312 6.78 5.46 -6.34
CA ALA A 312 6.71 6.74 -5.63
C ALA A 312 5.62 7.66 -6.18
N ARG A 313 5.45 7.71 -7.50
CA ARG A 313 4.37 8.49 -8.14
C ARG A 313 3.00 7.96 -7.74
N ARG A 314 2.77 6.65 -7.80
CA ARG A 314 1.51 6.02 -7.40
C ARG A 314 1.17 6.26 -5.93
N LEU A 315 2.18 6.22 -5.06
CA LEU A 315 2.01 6.55 -3.64
C LEU A 315 1.65 8.03 -3.45
N ASN A 316 2.32 8.93 -4.18
CA ASN A 316 2.02 10.37 -4.12
C ASN A 316 0.64 10.73 -4.67
N GLU A 317 0.15 10.04 -5.70
CA GLU A 317 -1.21 10.24 -6.23
C GLU A 317 -2.26 10.10 -5.11
N ILE A 318 -2.20 9.03 -4.31
CA ILE A 318 -3.11 8.86 -3.17
C ILE A 318 -2.98 10.02 -2.18
N LEU A 319 -1.74 10.42 -1.85
CA LEU A 319 -1.49 11.45 -0.86
C LEU A 319 -1.94 12.86 -1.30
N GLN A 320 -2.00 13.12 -2.61
CA GLN A 320 -2.41 14.41 -3.17
C GLN A 320 -3.91 14.49 -3.42
N GLU A 321 -4.55 13.40 -3.86
CA GLU A 321 -5.99 13.37 -4.12
C GLU A 321 -6.82 13.32 -2.84
N ALA A 322 -6.23 12.80 -1.78
CA ALA A 322 -6.91 12.52 -0.54
C ALA A 322 -6.89 13.70 0.42
N LYS A 323 -7.95 14.51 0.42
CA LYS A 323 -8.20 15.48 1.47
C LYS A 323 -8.94 14.79 2.61
N ALA A 324 -8.29 14.73 3.79
CA ALA A 324 -8.99 14.33 5.01
C ALA A 324 -10.15 15.31 5.29
N PRO A 325 -11.30 14.83 5.78
CA PRO A 325 -12.38 15.71 6.22
C PRO A 325 -11.85 16.67 7.29
N VAL A 326 -12.20 17.94 7.17
CA VAL A 326 -11.87 18.92 8.21
C VAL A 326 -12.92 18.78 9.32
N TRP A 327 -12.48 18.33 10.48
CA TRP A 327 -13.33 18.17 11.66
C TRP A 327 -13.37 19.45 12.48
N GLY A 328 -14.51 19.72 13.13
CA GLY A 328 -14.66 20.83 14.05
C GLY A 328 -14.03 20.58 15.43
N SER A 329 -14.21 21.51 16.33
CA SER A 329 -13.65 21.47 17.70
C SER A 329 -14.65 21.05 18.78
N GLU A 330 -15.94 20.89 18.45
CA GLU A 330 -16.96 20.50 19.42
C GLU A 330 -16.72 19.06 19.91
N GLN A 331 -16.47 18.92 21.20
CA GLN A 331 -16.19 17.64 21.84
C GLN A 331 -17.44 16.98 22.45
N ALA A 332 -18.48 17.76 22.72
CA ALA A 332 -19.71 17.21 23.26
C ALA A 332 -20.52 16.54 22.15
N HIS A 333 -20.95 15.30 22.39
CA HIS A 333 -21.90 14.62 21.50
C HIS A 333 -23.28 15.29 21.57
N ALA A 334 -24.09 15.10 20.54
CA ALA A 334 -25.46 15.60 20.54
C ALA A 334 -26.27 14.88 21.62
N SER A 335 -26.92 15.63 22.51
CA SER A 335 -27.76 15.07 23.57
C SER A 335 -29.09 14.54 23.06
N GLN A 336 -29.52 15.01 21.88
CA GLN A 336 -30.77 14.63 21.22
C GLN A 336 -30.51 14.31 19.75
N GLY A 337 -31.23 13.34 19.22
CA GLY A 337 -31.12 12.88 17.85
C GLY A 337 -31.88 13.73 16.82
N ALA A 338 -32.17 15.02 17.12
CA ALA A 338 -32.84 15.91 16.16
C ALA A 338 -31.94 16.21 14.98
N LEU A 339 -32.44 15.98 13.75
CA LEU A 339 -31.70 16.19 12.51
C LEU A 339 -32.44 17.20 11.61
N GLN A 340 -31.70 18.18 11.06
CA GLN A 340 -32.24 19.13 10.09
C GLN A 340 -31.33 19.17 8.87
N ILE A 341 -31.91 18.98 7.71
CA ILE A 341 -31.26 19.01 6.41
C ILE A 341 -31.90 20.15 5.63
N ASN A 342 -31.13 21.16 5.27
CA ASN A 342 -31.61 22.36 4.61
C ASN A 342 -30.96 22.54 3.25
N ASP A 343 -31.75 22.45 2.18
CA ASP A 343 -31.39 22.75 0.79
C ASP A 343 -30.09 22.09 0.34
N LEU A 344 -29.99 20.77 0.51
CA LEU A 344 -28.76 20.00 0.35
C LEU A 344 -28.49 19.66 -1.11
N TYR A 345 -27.32 20.06 -1.61
CA TYR A 345 -26.84 19.72 -2.96
C TYR A 345 -25.57 18.87 -2.87
N PHE A 346 -25.52 17.82 -3.66
CA PHE A 346 -24.35 16.96 -3.76
C PHE A 346 -24.28 16.22 -5.09
N GLY A 347 -23.08 16.10 -5.66
CA GLY A 347 -22.73 15.24 -6.78
C GLY A 347 -21.38 14.57 -6.55
N TYR A 348 -21.24 13.31 -6.98
CA TYR A 348 -19.99 12.58 -6.88
C TYR A 348 -18.91 13.19 -7.79
N PRO A 349 -17.64 13.19 -7.38
CA PRO A 349 -16.52 13.64 -8.22
C PRO A 349 -16.53 12.91 -9.57
N GLY A 350 -16.36 13.68 -10.66
CA GLY A 350 -16.36 13.12 -12.01
C GLY A 350 -17.74 12.86 -12.62
N ASN A 351 -18.83 13.02 -11.86
CA ASN A 351 -20.19 12.96 -12.39
C ASN A 351 -20.75 14.38 -12.60
N PRO A 352 -21.12 14.77 -13.83
CA PRO A 352 -21.64 16.12 -14.11
C PRO A 352 -23.03 16.37 -13.53
N GLN A 353 -23.79 15.33 -13.18
CA GLN A 353 -25.14 15.48 -12.66
C GLN A 353 -25.15 15.38 -11.13
N PRO A 354 -25.74 16.37 -10.41
CA PRO A 354 -25.93 16.27 -8.98
C PRO A 354 -26.93 15.17 -8.63
N VAL A 355 -26.61 14.39 -7.59
CA VAL A 355 -27.46 13.33 -7.06
C VAL A 355 -28.50 13.90 -6.09
N LEU A 356 -28.13 14.88 -5.26
CA LEU A 356 -29.06 15.63 -4.42
C LEU A 356 -29.21 17.04 -4.97
N ARG A 357 -30.47 17.53 -5.01
CA ARG A 357 -30.84 18.75 -5.72
C ARG A 357 -31.75 19.64 -4.86
N GLY A 358 -31.28 20.10 -3.69
CA GLY A 358 -32.08 20.87 -2.74
C GLY A 358 -32.88 20.00 -1.80
N CYS A 359 -32.30 18.89 -1.36
CA CYS A 359 -32.94 17.99 -0.41
C CYS A 359 -33.11 18.68 0.94
N THR A 360 -34.38 18.77 1.42
CA THR A 360 -34.73 19.34 2.73
C THR A 360 -35.55 18.34 3.52
N LEU A 361 -35.12 18.03 4.75
CA LEU A 361 -35.74 17.04 5.61
C LEU A 361 -35.53 17.42 7.07
N GLN A 362 -36.54 17.21 7.92
CA GLN A 362 -36.46 17.42 9.36
C GLN A 362 -36.92 16.18 10.11
N LEU A 363 -36.10 15.75 11.08
CA LEU A 363 -36.39 14.70 12.05
C LEU A 363 -36.33 15.31 13.45
N HIS A 364 -37.42 15.18 14.20
CA HIS A 364 -37.49 15.70 15.57
C HIS A 364 -36.83 14.73 16.56
N ALA A 365 -36.50 15.23 17.75
CA ALA A 365 -35.97 14.38 18.82
C ALA A 365 -36.98 13.28 19.21
N GLY A 366 -36.53 12.04 19.23
CA GLY A 366 -37.36 10.88 19.53
C GLY A 366 -38.29 10.40 18.39
N GLU A 367 -38.32 11.13 17.26
CA GLU A 367 -39.17 10.79 16.11
C GLU A 367 -38.60 9.62 15.32
N LYS A 368 -39.49 8.80 14.75
CA LYS A 368 -39.17 7.71 13.81
C LYS A 368 -39.62 8.09 12.41
N LEU A 369 -38.66 8.38 11.54
CA LEU A 369 -38.90 8.81 10.17
C LEU A 369 -38.42 7.74 9.18
N ALA A 370 -39.30 7.31 8.28
CA ALA A 370 -38.89 6.48 7.16
C ALA A 370 -38.57 7.32 5.92
N LEU A 371 -37.52 6.99 5.21
CA LEU A 371 -37.15 7.57 3.92
C LEU A 371 -37.33 6.51 2.81
N LEU A 372 -38.37 6.68 2.00
CA LEU A 372 -38.68 5.83 0.86
C LEU A 372 -38.28 6.49 -0.45
N GLY A 373 -37.99 5.68 -1.44
CA GLY A 373 -37.72 6.14 -2.80
C GLY A 373 -37.16 5.03 -3.67
N GLN A 374 -37.19 5.24 -4.97
CA GLN A 374 -36.66 4.28 -5.95
C GLN A 374 -35.14 4.11 -5.77
N THR A 375 -34.62 2.98 -6.26
CA THR A 375 -33.17 2.75 -6.29
C THR A 375 -32.51 3.84 -7.16
N GLY A 376 -31.44 4.44 -6.65
CA GLY A 376 -30.74 5.51 -7.34
C GLY A 376 -31.25 6.94 -7.09
N CYS A 377 -32.33 7.15 -6.32
CA CYS A 377 -32.85 8.50 -6.03
C CYS A 377 -31.99 9.32 -5.06
N GLY A 378 -30.94 8.74 -4.42
CA GLY A 378 -30.00 9.47 -3.55
C GLY A 378 -30.02 9.09 -2.08
N LYS A 379 -30.75 8.05 -1.64
CA LYS A 379 -30.86 7.63 -0.21
C LYS A 379 -29.50 7.29 0.42
N SER A 380 -28.73 6.41 -0.22
CA SER A 380 -27.39 6.03 0.28
C SER A 380 -26.39 7.20 0.21
N THR A 381 -26.58 8.12 -0.75
CA THR A 381 -25.80 9.36 -0.82
C THR A 381 -26.09 10.26 0.38
N LEU A 382 -27.36 10.38 0.77
CA LEU A 382 -27.77 11.12 1.96
C LEU A 382 -27.14 10.51 3.22
N MET A 383 -27.15 9.16 3.35
CA MET A 383 -26.45 8.46 4.45
C MET A 383 -24.98 8.80 4.52
N GLY A 384 -24.27 8.76 3.38
CA GLY A 384 -22.85 9.13 3.32
C GLY A 384 -22.56 10.59 3.70
N LEU A 385 -23.51 11.49 3.49
CA LEU A 385 -23.40 12.89 3.93
C LEU A 385 -23.68 13.02 5.44
N LEU A 386 -24.65 12.29 5.99
CA LEU A 386 -24.97 12.26 7.42
C LEU A 386 -23.83 11.66 8.24
N THR A 387 -23.15 10.67 7.72
CA THR A 387 -21.96 10.04 8.34
C THR A 387 -20.65 10.80 8.05
N ARG A 388 -20.71 11.89 7.27
CA ARG A 388 -19.53 12.66 6.82
C ARG A 388 -18.48 11.82 6.05
N GLU A 389 -18.91 10.80 5.35
CA GLU A 389 -18.11 10.15 4.31
C GLU A 389 -17.88 11.10 3.13
N TRP A 390 -18.87 11.93 2.87
CA TRP A 390 -18.85 13.01 1.88
C TRP A 390 -19.21 14.35 2.53
N SER A 391 -18.78 15.44 1.90
CA SER A 391 -19.18 16.80 2.26
C SER A 391 -20.14 17.36 1.22
N PRO A 392 -21.23 18.04 1.61
CA PRO A 392 -22.15 18.65 0.66
C PRO A 392 -21.48 19.79 -0.13
N GLN A 393 -21.95 20.01 -1.36
CA GLN A 393 -21.51 21.12 -2.21
C GLN A 393 -22.21 22.42 -1.82
N ALA A 394 -23.48 22.33 -1.41
CA ALA A 394 -24.27 23.45 -0.88
C ALA A 394 -25.31 22.93 0.11
N GLY A 395 -25.87 23.82 0.91
CA GLY A 395 -26.80 23.50 1.98
C GLY A 395 -26.12 23.20 3.31
N LYS A 396 -26.90 22.79 4.32
CA LYS A 396 -26.41 22.51 5.67
C LYS A 396 -27.13 21.32 6.28
N ILE A 397 -26.40 20.56 7.10
CA ILE A 397 -26.92 19.49 7.92
C ILE A 397 -26.64 19.87 9.38
N LEU A 398 -27.68 19.91 10.20
CA LEU A 398 -27.60 20.19 11.63
C LEU A 398 -28.01 18.95 12.42
N LEU A 399 -27.24 18.60 13.45
CA LEU A 399 -27.55 17.56 14.42
C LEU A 399 -27.62 18.20 15.82
N GLY A 400 -28.72 18.02 16.53
CA GLY A 400 -28.91 18.70 17.81
C GLY A 400 -28.80 20.23 17.73
N GLY A 401 -29.18 20.83 16.59
CA GLY A 401 -29.11 22.26 16.31
C GLY A 401 -27.74 22.81 15.91
N LYS A 402 -26.69 21.97 15.89
CA LYS A 402 -25.31 22.38 15.47
C LYS A 402 -24.96 21.79 14.11
N PRO A 403 -24.22 22.50 13.23
CA PRO A 403 -23.73 21.97 11.97
C PRO A 403 -22.86 20.72 12.19
N LEU A 404 -22.98 19.70 11.32
CA LEU A 404 -22.11 18.51 11.39
C LEU A 404 -20.63 18.86 11.27
N THR A 405 -20.30 19.97 10.60
CA THR A 405 -18.92 20.47 10.42
C THR A 405 -18.27 20.92 11.72
N ASP A 406 -19.05 21.30 12.70
CA ASP A 406 -18.55 21.86 13.96
C ASP A 406 -18.15 20.79 14.96
N TYR A 407 -18.67 19.56 14.80
CA TYR A 407 -18.32 18.42 15.64
C TYR A 407 -16.91 17.89 15.36
N SER A 408 -16.21 17.50 16.42
CA SER A 408 -15.04 16.61 16.30
C SER A 408 -15.49 15.24 15.79
N GLU A 409 -14.57 14.45 15.22
CA GLU A 409 -14.92 13.13 14.73
C GLU A 409 -15.51 12.24 15.84
N GLY A 410 -14.86 12.20 17.01
CA GLY A 410 -15.33 11.40 18.14
C GLY A 410 -16.71 11.80 18.62
N ALA A 411 -17.01 13.10 18.71
CA ALA A 411 -18.32 13.60 19.12
C ALA A 411 -19.42 13.27 18.11
N LEU A 412 -19.14 13.40 16.81
CA LEU A 412 -20.11 13.02 15.77
C LEU A 412 -20.37 11.50 15.79
N ARG A 413 -19.30 10.68 15.85
CA ARG A 413 -19.45 9.22 15.93
C ARG A 413 -20.27 8.82 17.16
N ALA A 414 -20.01 9.39 18.33
CA ALA A 414 -20.79 9.13 19.55
C ALA A 414 -22.26 9.59 19.47
N SER A 415 -22.60 10.46 18.51
CA SER A 415 -23.98 10.97 18.33
C SER A 415 -24.84 10.10 17.41
N ILE A 416 -24.25 9.22 16.62
CA ILE A 416 -24.93 8.50 15.54
C ILE A 416 -24.56 7.02 15.58
N SER A 417 -25.54 6.14 15.73
CA SER A 417 -25.41 4.69 15.49
C SER A 417 -25.89 4.35 14.08
N VAL A 418 -25.11 3.59 13.35
CA VAL A 418 -25.41 3.21 11.96
C VAL A 418 -25.56 1.69 11.86
N VAL A 419 -26.70 1.24 11.30
CA VAL A 419 -26.87 -0.13 10.81
C VAL A 419 -26.84 -0.07 9.30
N SER A 420 -25.72 -0.48 8.71
CA SER A 420 -25.51 -0.44 7.27
C SER A 420 -26.25 -1.56 6.55
N GLN A 421 -26.56 -1.36 5.27
CA GLN A 421 -27.18 -2.35 4.38
C GLN A 421 -26.42 -3.68 4.36
N ARG A 422 -25.10 -3.66 4.44
CA ARG A 422 -24.24 -4.85 4.56
C ARG A 422 -23.43 -4.78 5.84
N VAL A 423 -23.78 -5.59 6.82
CA VAL A 423 -23.03 -5.71 8.08
C VAL A 423 -21.74 -6.47 7.79
N HIS A 424 -20.58 -5.77 7.92
CA HIS A 424 -19.29 -6.40 7.82
C HIS A 424 -18.89 -7.10 9.12
N LEU A 425 -18.46 -8.36 9.00
CA LEU A 425 -17.88 -9.12 10.10
C LEU A 425 -16.38 -9.20 9.89
N PHE A 426 -15.64 -8.74 10.87
CA PHE A 426 -14.19 -8.85 10.88
C PHE A 426 -13.76 -10.28 11.21
N ALA A 427 -12.66 -10.72 10.65
CA ALA A 427 -12.00 -11.99 10.99
C ALA A 427 -11.44 -11.90 12.42
N ASP A 428 -12.33 -12.06 13.39
CA ASP A 428 -12.10 -11.91 14.82
C ASP A 428 -13.18 -12.70 15.58
N THR A 429 -13.08 -12.80 16.90
CA THR A 429 -14.10 -13.40 17.75
C THR A 429 -15.42 -12.62 17.72
N LEU A 430 -16.51 -13.25 18.16
CA LEU A 430 -17.80 -12.57 18.38
C LEU A 430 -17.62 -11.40 19.35
N ARG A 431 -16.85 -11.59 20.44
CA ARG A 431 -16.42 -10.55 21.38
C ARG A 431 -15.75 -9.38 20.69
N GLY A 432 -14.71 -9.65 19.89
CA GLY A 432 -13.97 -8.64 19.15
C GLY A 432 -14.87 -7.84 18.21
N ASN A 433 -15.74 -8.55 17.48
CA ASN A 433 -16.72 -7.94 16.59
C ASN A 433 -17.72 -7.02 17.30
N LEU A 434 -18.15 -7.34 18.52
CA LEU A 434 -19.07 -6.50 19.30
C LEU A 434 -18.35 -5.32 19.96
N LYS A 435 -17.14 -5.53 20.49
CA LYS A 435 -16.32 -4.48 21.12
C LYS A 435 -15.87 -3.38 20.17
N LEU A 436 -16.02 -3.54 18.86
CA LEU A 436 -15.85 -2.44 17.90
C LEU A 436 -16.78 -1.25 18.19
N ALA A 437 -18.00 -1.53 18.65
CA ALA A 437 -19.00 -0.49 18.97
C ALA A 437 -18.83 0.07 20.39
N ALA A 438 -18.37 -0.76 21.33
CA ALA A 438 -18.15 -0.39 22.74
C ALA A 438 -16.89 -1.10 23.28
N PRO A 439 -15.68 -0.51 23.11
CA PRO A 439 -14.42 -1.14 23.51
C PRO A 439 -14.33 -1.50 25.00
N THR A 440 -15.05 -0.78 25.86
CA THR A 440 -15.08 -0.93 27.31
C THR A 440 -16.21 -1.84 27.82
N ALA A 441 -17.05 -2.38 26.93
CA ALA A 441 -18.17 -3.22 27.32
C ALA A 441 -17.67 -4.49 28.04
N THR A 442 -18.34 -4.84 29.15
CA THR A 442 -18.09 -6.09 29.89
C THR A 442 -18.74 -7.27 29.17
N ASP A 443 -18.30 -8.48 29.52
CA ASP A 443 -18.86 -9.70 28.93
C ASP A 443 -20.36 -9.84 29.24
N GLU A 444 -20.77 -9.44 30.45
CA GLU A 444 -22.18 -9.45 30.85
C GLU A 444 -23.01 -8.54 29.95
N GLN A 445 -22.52 -7.34 29.62
CA GLN A 445 -23.20 -6.43 28.70
C GLN A 445 -23.29 -7.01 27.29
N LEU A 446 -22.23 -7.69 26.82
CA LEU A 446 -22.22 -8.34 25.51
C LEU A 446 -23.25 -9.49 25.45
N VAL A 447 -23.31 -10.32 26.49
CA VAL A 447 -24.27 -11.41 26.62
C VAL A 447 -25.71 -10.87 26.71
N GLU A 448 -25.93 -9.81 27.51
CA GLU A 448 -27.26 -9.17 27.63
C GLU A 448 -27.72 -8.66 26.25
N VAL A 449 -26.88 -7.92 25.53
CA VAL A 449 -27.25 -7.37 24.22
C VAL A 449 -27.52 -8.50 23.22
N LEU A 450 -26.68 -9.55 23.17
CA LEU A 450 -26.94 -10.71 22.31
C LEU A 450 -28.28 -11.39 22.61
N THR A 451 -28.62 -11.52 23.88
CA THR A 451 -29.91 -12.06 24.29
C THR A 451 -31.07 -11.17 23.84
N ARG A 452 -30.93 -9.82 24.01
CA ARG A 452 -31.93 -8.83 23.59
C ARG A 452 -32.20 -8.85 22.09
N VAL A 453 -31.15 -9.08 21.26
CA VAL A 453 -31.31 -9.18 19.80
C VAL A 453 -31.67 -10.59 19.32
N GLY A 454 -31.91 -11.54 20.22
CA GLY A 454 -32.31 -12.91 19.87
C GLY A 454 -31.17 -13.76 19.31
N LEU A 455 -29.93 -13.52 19.76
CA LEU A 455 -28.72 -14.26 19.37
C LEU A 455 -28.15 -15.10 20.54
N ALA A 456 -28.95 -15.42 21.56
CA ALA A 456 -28.49 -16.24 22.69
C ALA A 456 -27.94 -17.61 22.24
N THR A 457 -28.45 -18.17 21.16
CA THR A 457 -27.99 -19.45 20.58
C THR A 457 -26.54 -19.43 20.11
N LEU A 458 -25.98 -18.25 19.82
CA LEU A 458 -24.56 -18.14 19.49
C LEU A 458 -23.64 -18.35 20.69
N LEU A 459 -24.21 -18.25 21.92
CA LEU A 459 -23.47 -18.42 23.16
C LEU A 459 -23.53 -19.88 23.68
N GLU A 460 -24.37 -20.74 23.09
CA GLU A 460 -24.51 -22.14 23.47
C GLU A 460 -23.35 -23.03 23.00
N ASP A 461 -22.57 -22.56 22.01
CA ASP A 461 -21.34 -23.21 21.56
C ASP A 461 -20.26 -23.14 22.67
N GLU A 462 -19.38 -24.14 22.75
CA GLU A 462 -18.25 -24.17 23.71
C GLU A 462 -17.39 -22.92 23.64
N ALA A 463 -17.27 -22.30 22.46
CA ALA A 463 -16.50 -21.06 22.25
C ALA A 463 -17.24 -19.80 22.74
N GLY A 464 -18.58 -19.79 22.83
CA GLY A 464 -19.37 -18.66 23.29
C GLY A 464 -18.98 -17.33 22.65
N LEU A 465 -18.61 -16.33 23.45
CA LEU A 465 -18.12 -15.03 22.96
C LEU A 465 -16.81 -15.11 22.18
N ASP A 466 -16.03 -16.16 22.35
CA ASP A 466 -14.74 -16.36 21.67
C ASP A 466 -14.90 -17.13 20.36
N ALA A 467 -16.12 -17.42 19.92
CA ALA A 467 -16.41 -18.01 18.61
C ALA A 467 -15.87 -17.11 17.51
N TRP A 468 -15.05 -17.69 16.62
CA TRP A 468 -14.44 -16.96 15.49
C TRP A 468 -15.46 -16.67 14.40
N LEU A 469 -15.51 -15.43 13.93
CA LEU A 469 -16.38 -14.95 12.86
C LEU A 469 -15.55 -14.46 11.66
N GLY A 470 -16.22 -14.21 10.54
CA GLY A 470 -15.56 -13.74 9.32
C GLY A 470 -14.92 -14.88 8.53
N ASP A 471 -13.81 -14.58 7.82
CA ASP A 471 -13.16 -15.55 6.95
C ASP A 471 -12.61 -16.75 7.75
N GLY A 472 -13.04 -17.95 7.36
CA GLY A 472 -12.67 -19.20 8.03
C GLY A 472 -13.36 -19.48 9.36
N GLY A 473 -14.28 -18.61 9.78
CA GLY A 473 -15.05 -18.76 11.01
C GLY A 473 -16.42 -19.42 10.82
N ARG A 474 -17.22 -19.39 11.89
CA ARG A 474 -18.60 -19.88 11.88
C ARG A 474 -19.43 -19.14 10.82
N PRO A 475 -20.07 -19.83 9.87
CA PRO A 475 -20.99 -19.20 8.95
C PRO A 475 -22.23 -18.70 9.69
N LEU A 476 -22.61 -17.44 9.43
CA LEU A 476 -23.81 -16.83 9.97
C LEU A 476 -24.86 -16.65 8.89
N SER A 477 -26.12 -16.88 9.23
CA SER A 477 -27.27 -16.54 8.39
C SER A 477 -27.35 -15.02 8.15
N GLY A 478 -28.09 -14.59 7.12
CA GLY A 478 -28.32 -13.16 6.86
C GLY A 478 -29.00 -12.48 8.06
N GLY A 479 -29.95 -13.15 8.71
CA GLY A 479 -30.64 -12.65 9.91
C GLY A 479 -29.72 -12.49 11.12
N GLU A 480 -28.85 -13.48 11.41
CA GLU A 480 -27.88 -13.39 12.50
C GLU A 480 -26.87 -12.26 12.28
N ARG A 481 -26.38 -12.11 11.05
CA ARG A 481 -25.48 -11.02 10.69
C ARG A 481 -26.13 -9.64 10.91
N ARG A 482 -27.41 -9.47 10.52
CA ARG A 482 -28.16 -8.23 10.76
C ARG A 482 -28.35 -7.97 12.26
N ARG A 483 -28.71 -8.99 13.03
CA ARG A 483 -28.86 -8.88 14.49
C ARG A 483 -27.54 -8.49 15.17
N ILE A 484 -26.38 -8.93 14.69
CA ILE A 484 -25.08 -8.43 15.17
C ILE A 484 -24.91 -6.93 14.86
N GLY A 485 -25.33 -6.45 13.68
CA GLY A 485 -25.35 -5.03 13.36
C GLY A 485 -26.20 -4.21 14.33
N ILE A 486 -27.39 -4.73 14.68
CA ILE A 486 -28.28 -4.11 15.67
C ILE A 486 -27.66 -4.16 17.07
N ALA A 487 -27.03 -5.28 17.45
CA ALA A 487 -26.32 -5.41 18.71
C ALA A 487 -25.20 -4.34 18.85
N ARG A 488 -24.44 -4.11 17.78
CA ARG A 488 -23.45 -3.02 17.73
C ARG A 488 -24.10 -1.65 17.93
N ALA A 489 -25.22 -1.37 17.27
CA ALA A 489 -25.92 -0.10 17.41
C ALA A 489 -26.46 0.13 18.84
N LEU A 490 -26.92 -0.94 19.51
CA LEU A 490 -27.34 -0.91 20.91
C LEU A 490 -26.17 -0.65 21.87
N LEU A 491 -25.05 -1.35 21.67
CA LEU A 491 -23.84 -1.18 22.48
C LEU A 491 -23.24 0.21 22.32
N HIS A 492 -23.35 0.79 21.13
CA HIS A 492 -22.85 2.15 20.83
C HIS A 492 -23.67 3.24 21.51
N ASP A 493 -24.96 3.00 21.74
CA ASP A 493 -25.87 3.81 22.56
C ASP A 493 -26.04 5.28 22.14
N ALA A 494 -26.04 5.57 20.83
CA ALA A 494 -26.19 6.93 20.31
C ALA A 494 -27.66 7.42 20.27
N PRO A 495 -27.92 8.74 20.38
CA PRO A 495 -29.27 9.31 20.37
C PRO A 495 -29.95 9.26 18.99
N LEU A 496 -29.19 9.19 17.89
CA LEU A 496 -29.70 9.06 16.52
C LEU A 496 -29.31 7.72 15.93
N TRP A 497 -30.31 6.96 15.47
CA TRP A 497 -30.13 5.74 14.71
C TRP A 497 -30.35 5.98 13.23
N LEU A 498 -29.36 5.62 12.41
CA LEU A 498 -29.45 5.62 10.96
C LEU A 498 -29.45 4.17 10.47
N LEU A 499 -30.56 3.74 9.89
CA LEU A 499 -30.80 2.35 9.48
C LEU A 499 -30.91 2.31 7.95
N ASP A 500 -29.93 1.72 7.27
CA ASP A 500 -29.92 1.61 5.81
C ASP A 500 -30.32 0.18 5.39
N GLU A 501 -31.56 0.06 4.93
CA GLU A 501 -32.17 -1.21 4.46
C GLU A 501 -31.90 -2.42 5.39
N PRO A 502 -32.22 -2.31 6.70
CA PRO A 502 -31.80 -3.30 7.70
C PRO A 502 -32.41 -4.68 7.50
N THR A 503 -33.43 -4.82 6.65
CA THR A 503 -34.17 -6.08 6.41
C THR A 503 -34.01 -6.59 4.97
N GLU A 504 -33.16 -5.97 4.15
CA GLU A 504 -32.98 -6.40 2.76
C GLU A 504 -32.44 -7.83 2.67
N GLY A 505 -33.01 -8.62 1.74
CA GLY A 505 -32.57 -10.01 1.49
C GLY A 505 -33.00 -11.02 2.56
N LEU A 506 -33.83 -10.63 3.51
CA LEU A 506 -34.38 -11.52 4.52
C LEU A 506 -35.77 -12.05 4.10
N ASP A 507 -36.12 -13.22 4.62
CA ASP A 507 -37.46 -13.75 4.51
C ASP A 507 -38.47 -12.92 5.33
N SER A 508 -39.77 -13.00 5.01
CA SER A 508 -40.79 -12.15 5.58
C SER A 508 -41.00 -12.33 7.08
N GLN A 509 -40.65 -13.48 7.65
CA GLN A 509 -40.76 -13.69 9.09
C GLN A 509 -39.61 -13.04 9.83
N THR A 510 -38.37 -13.29 9.40
CA THR A 510 -37.17 -12.64 9.96
C THR A 510 -37.23 -11.12 9.82
N GLU A 511 -37.79 -10.62 8.72
CA GLU A 511 -38.00 -9.19 8.51
C GLU A 511 -38.92 -8.59 9.56
N ARG A 512 -40.11 -9.24 9.83
CA ARG A 512 -41.04 -8.80 10.88
C ARG A 512 -40.37 -8.79 12.26
N GLU A 513 -39.65 -9.85 12.59
CA GLU A 513 -38.94 -9.96 13.86
C GLU A 513 -37.92 -8.84 14.06
N ILE A 514 -37.11 -8.55 13.03
CA ILE A 514 -36.09 -7.49 13.08
C ILE A 514 -36.77 -6.12 13.18
N MET A 515 -37.84 -5.85 12.43
CA MET A 515 -38.53 -4.58 12.52
C MET A 515 -39.14 -4.38 13.91
N ALA A 516 -39.85 -5.40 14.47
CA ALA A 516 -40.37 -5.34 15.82
C ALA A 516 -39.25 -5.10 16.87
N LEU A 517 -38.10 -5.76 16.69
CA LEU A 517 -36.95 -5.57 17.55
C LEU A 517 -36.43 -4.13 17.50
N LEU A 518 -36.27 -3.55 16.30
CA LEU A 518 -35.80 -2.17 16.10
C LEU A 518 -36.78 -1.17 16.77
N PHE A 519 -38.09 -1.34 16.62
CA PHE A 519 -39.06 -0.45 17.27
C PHE A 519 -39.02 -0.56 18.79
N THR A 520 -38.92 -1.80 19.32
CA THR A 520 -38.86 -2.03 20.76
C THR A 520 -37.57 -1.43 21.38
N LEU A 521 -36.41 -1.68 20.76
CA LEU A 521 -35.14 -1.28 21.30
C LEU A 521 -34.79 0.19 21.01
N GLY A 522 -35.39 0.77 19.97
CA GLY A 522 -35.21 2.17 19.56
C GLY A 522 -36.35 3.09 20.07
N ALA A 523 -37.18 2.68 21.06
CA ALA A 523 -38.35 3.43 21.49
C ALA A 523 -38.03 4.88 21.90
N ASP A 524 -36.93 5.09 22.64
CA ASP A 524 -36.53 6.40 23.19
C ASP A 524 -35.54 7.15 22.30
N ARG A 525 -35.32 6.71 21.05
CA ARG A 525 -34.28 7.28 20.16
C ARG A 525 -34.90 7.85 18.91
N SER A 526 -34.23 8.85 18.34
CA SER A 526 -34.54 9.31 16.99
C SER A 526 -34.07 8.27 15.97
N MET A 527 -34.89 7.97 14.98
CA MET A 527 -34.62 6.94 14.00
C MET A 527 -34.88 7.44 12.58
N LEU A 528 -33.90 7.34 11.71
CA LEU A 528 -34.05 7.50 10.25
C LEU A 528 -33.88 6.13 9.60
N LEU A 529 -35.00 5.55 9.13
CA LEU A 529 -35.02 4.28 8.43
C LEU A 529 -35.08 4.49 6.92
N ILE A 530 -34.06 4.09 6.22
CA ILE A 530 -34.07 3.99 4.76
C ILE A 530 -34.59 2.61 4.37
N SER A 531 -35.65 2.56 3.56
CA SER A 531 -36.21 1.31 3.06
C SER A 531 -36.80 1.50 1.66
N HIS A 532 -36.88 0.41 0.92
CA HIS A 532 -37.69 0.28 -0.28
C HIS A 532 -38.87 -0.66 -0.08
N ARG A 533 -39.04 -1.17 1.16
CA ARG A 533 -40.14 -2.06 1.59
C ARG A 533 -41.09 -1.31 2.51
N LEU A 534 -42.30 -1.78 2.59
CA LEU A 534 -43.39 -1.13 3.37
C LEU A 534 -43.65 -1.75 4.71
N LEU A 535 -43.01 -2.89 5.02
CA LEU A 535 -43.27 -3.60 6.27
C LEU A 535 -42.81 -2.74 7.47
N GLY A 536 -43.71 -2.53 8.42
CA GLY A 536 -43.47 -1.76 9.64
C GLY A 536 -43.59 -0.24 9.48
N LEU A 537 -43.85 0.27 8.28
CA LEU A 537 -43.98 1.73 8.04
C LEU A 537 -45.19 2.35 8.76
N GLU A 538 -46.21 1.57 9.06
CA GLU A 538 -47.38 2.00 9.84
C GLU A 538 -47.03 2.45 11.27
N GLN A 539 -45.89 1.96 11.79
CA GLN A 539 -45.37 2.31 13.12
C GLN A 539 -44.43 3.53 13.09
N MET A 540 -44.14 4.09 11.92
CA MET A 540 -43.38 5.31 11.78
C MET A 540 -44.25 6.55 12.03
N ASP A 541 -43.67 7.56 12.68
CA ASP A 541 -44.38 8.81 12.92
C ASP A 541 -44.63 9.55 11.59
N ARG A 542 -43.63 9.59 10.72
CA ARG A 542 -43.75 10.14 9.37
C ARG A 542 -42.93 9.34 8.34
N ILE A 543 -43.33 9.47 7.10
CA ILE A 543 -42.66 8.85 5.96
C ILE A 543 -42.35 9.96 4.94
N ALA A 544 -41.10 10.03 4.52
CA ALA A 544 -40.61 10.95 3.48
C ALA A 544 -40.42 10.18 2.17
N LEU A 545 -40.98 10.69 1.09
CA LEU A 545 -40.81 10.17 -0.26
C LEU A 545 -39.73 10.95 -0.99
N MET A 546 -38.67 10.26 -1.39
CA MET A 546 -37.55 10.86 -2.12
C MET A 546 -37.62 10.51 -3.60
N GLU A 547 -37.61 11.53 -4.46
CA GLU A 547 -37.58 11.42 -5.92
C GLU A 547 -36.53 12.37 -6.48
N GLU A 548 -35.72 11.91 -7.44
CA GLU A 548 -34.72 12.69 -8.16
C GLU A 548 -33.81 13.59 -7.27
N GLY A 549 -33.48 13.10 -6.08
CA GLY A 549 -32.60 13.82 -5.14
C GLY A 549 -33.28 14.88 -4.30
N GLN A 550 -34.62 14.91 -4.28
CA GLN A 550 -35.44 15.83 -3.48
C GLN A 550 -36.46 15.08 -2.63
N ILE A 551 -36.90 15.68 -1.53
CA ILE A 551 -38.05 15.16 -0.75
C ILE A 551 -39.31 15.77 -1.38
N ARG A 552 -40.11 14.92 -2.01
CA ARG A 552 -41.38 15.32 -2.64
C ARG A 552 -42.49 15.52 -1.62
N LEU A 553 -42.61 14.62 -0.66
CA LEU A 553 -43.66 14.62 0.33
C LEU A 553 -43.15 14.01 1.63
N CYS A 554 -43.61 14.53 2.76
CA CYS A 554 -43.28 14.01 4.10
C CYS A 554 -44.51 14.15 5.00
N ALA A 555 -45.17 13.03 5.33
CA ALA A 555 -46.39 13.02 6.10
C ALA A 555 -46.57 11.67 6.85
N PRO A 556 -47.50 11.57 7.81
CA PRO A 556 -47.90 10.28 8.42
C PRO A 556 -48.44 9.30 7.38
N HIS A 557 -48.33 7.99 7.67
CA HIS A 557 -48.79 6.91 6.80
C HIS A 557 -50.22 7.12 6.25
N GLN A 558 -51.15 7.50 7.16
CA GLN A 558 -52.58 7.66 6.80
C GLN A 558 -52.81 8.79 5.79
N GLU A 559 -52.08 9.88 5.90
CA GLU A 559 -52.14 11.00 4.95
C GLU A 559 -51.52 10.64 3.59
N LEU A 560 -50.43 9.87 3.62
CA LEU A 560 -49.77 9.41 2.40
C LEU A 560 -50.61 8.45 1.55
N LEU A 561 -51.56 7.73 2.15
CA LEU A 561 -52.51 6.90 1.40
C LEU A 561 -53.38 7.72 0.44
N ALA A 562 -53.50 9.03 0.59
CA ALA A 562 -54.15 9.93 -0.38
C ALA A 562 -53.28 10.16 -1.63
N ASP A 563 -51.96 10.05 -1.54
CA ASP A 563 -51.04 10.16 -2.68
C ASP A 563 -51.13 8.92 -3.58
N GLU A 564 -51.33 9.13 -4.88
CA GLU A 564 -51.50 8.06 -5.86
C GLU A 564 -50.25 7.18 -5.99
N TYR A 565 -49.05 7.80 -5.96
CA TYR A 565 -47.79 7.07 -6.06
C TYR A 565 -47.59 6.19 -4.82
N TYR A 566 -47.74 6.74 -3.63
CA TYR A 566 -47.58 5.95 -2.38
C TYR A 566 -48.61 4.83 -2.29
N ARG A 567 -49.84 5.10 -2.67
CA ARG A 567 -50.92 4.08 -2.71
C ARG A 567 -50.60 2.95 -3.68
N SER A 568 -50.13 3.29 -4.88
CA SER A 568 -49.70 2.30 -5.88
C SER A 568 -48.54 1.45 -5.38
N LEU A 569 -47.57 2.07 -4.70
CA LEU A 569 -46.46 1.38 -4.06
C LEU A 569 -46.94 0.44 -2.95
N HIS A 570 -47.83 0.93 -2.08
CA HIS A 570 -48.43 0.16 -1.00
C HIS A 570 -49.23 -1.06 -1.53
N GLN A 571 -50.01 -0.90 -2.58
CA GLN A 571 -50.76 -1.99 -3.21
C GLN A 571 -49.86 -3.06 -3.87
N ARG A 572 -48.75 -2.65 -4.44
CA ARG A 572 -47.77 -3.57 -5.10
C ARG A 572 -46.95 -4.37 -4.09
N LEU A 573 -46.66 -3.82 -2.93
CA LEU A 573 -45.76 -4.36 -1.93
C LEU A 573 -46.49 -4.90 -0.67
N ALA A 574 -47.80 -4.70 -0.60
CA ALA A 574 -48.62 -5.32 0.44
C ALA A 574 -48.50 -6.85 0.30
N PRO A 575 -48.21 -7.58 1.40
CA PRO A 575 -48.16 -9.04 1.35
C PRO A 575 -49.56 -9.56 0.97
N VAL A 576 -49.62 -10.44 -0.04
CA VAL A 576 -50.82 -11.21 -0.40
C VAL A 576 -51.13 -12.18 0.69
#